data_4585a3c3a10be9ec12fa802b366b7cc5
#
_entry.id   4585a3c3a10be9ec12fa802b366b7cc5
#
_cell.length_a   1.000
_cell.length_b   1.000
_cell.length_c   1.000
_cell.angle_alpha   90.00
_cell.angle_beta   90.00
_cell.angle_gamma   90.00
#
_symmetry.space_group_name_H-M   'P 1'
#
loop_
_entity.id
_entity.type
_entity.pdbx_description
1 polymer ?
#
loop_
_entity_poly.entity_id
_entity_poly.type
_entity_poly.pdbx_seq_one_letter_code
_entity_poly.pdbx_strand_id
1 'polypeptide(L)'
;MARRTQEDTQITINTILNVATEQLIKLGYEKMSYTTLSEQSGISRTGISHHFAKKADIPRALQGRLLKIMADKLNMSGNEKDFIDSWEHAFGDEAFMAIWRLAFLMTVCEHHTPYLNEIQTQIETVASFKLNKSCQRTIEWLIGVTLLSLQKS
;
A
#
# COMPACT_ATOMS: atom_id res chain seq x y z
N MET A 1 28.79 8.63 23.93
CA MET A 1 27.82 8.71 22.84
C MET A 1 26.41 8.69 23.42
N ALA A 2 25.61 9.67 23.12
CA ALA A 2 24.20 9.65 23.50
C ALA A 2 23.52 8.48 22.80
N ARG A 3 22.90 7.59 23.56
CA ARG A 3 22.07 6.52 23.05
C ARG A 3 20.83 7.16 22.37
N ARG A 4 20.62 6.91 21.07
CA ARG A 4 19.40 7.35 20.41
C ARG A 4 18.19 6.93 21.25
N THR A 5 17.31 7.86 21.54
CA THR A 5 16.09 7.54 22.27
C THR A 5 15.17 6.69 21.39
N GLN A 6 14.26 5.97 21.99
CA GLN A 6 13.24 5.21 21.26
C GLN A 6 12.40 6.15 20.38
N GLU A 7 12.18 7.37 20.85
CA GLU A 7 11.48 8.43 20.15
C GLU A 7 12.23 8.88 18.88
N ASP A 8 13.56 9.13 18.96
CA ASP A 8 14.39 9.49 17.81
C ASP A 8 14.37 8.39 16.73
N THR A 9 14.38 7.13 17.17
CA THR A 9 14.27 5.97 16.28
C THR A 9 12.95 5.96 15.54
N GLN A 10 11.84 6.21 16.25
CA GLN A 10 10.50 6.22 15.65
C GLN A 10 10.33 7.40 14.68
N ILE A 11 10.87 8.56 14.98
CA ILE A 11 10.90 9.73 14.08
C ILE A 11 11.63 9.37 12.78
N THR A 12 12.81 8.73 12.89
CA THR A 12 13.59 8.30 11.74
C THR A 12 12.80 7.31 10.86
N ILE A 13 12.19 6.28 11.45
CA ILE A 13 11.37 5.31 10.74
C ILE A 13 10.19 5.98 10.05
N ASN A 14 9.48 6.87 10.74
CA ASN A 14 8.34 7.59 10.17
C ASN A 14 8.76 8.49 9.00
N THR A 15 9.92 9.14 9.08
CA THR A 15 10.48 9.96 7.99
C THR A 15 10.73 9.10 6.74
N ILE A 16 11.36 7.93 6.91
CA ILE A 16 11.60 7.00 5.81
C ILE A 16 10.27 6.54 5.20
N LEU A 17 9.29 6.16 6.03
CA LEU A 17 8.00 5.66 5.56
C LEU A 17 7.16 6.74 4.88
N ASN A 18 7.24 8.01 5.30
CA ASN A 18 6.57 9.11 4.62
C ASN A 18 7.10 9.28 3.19
N VAL A 19 8.43 9.36 3.05
CA VAL A 19 9.08 9.49 1.74
C VAL A 19 8.81 8.26 0.87
N ALA A 20 8.87 7.06 1.46
CA ALA A 20 8.57 5.83 0.74
C ALA A 20 7.12 5.78 0.22
N THR A 21 6.15 6.27 1.00
CA THR A 21 4.76 6.38 0.55
C THR A 21 4.64 7.29 -0.68
N GLU A 22 5.28 8.46 -0.65
CA GLU A 22 5.27 9.39 -1.79
C GLU A 22 5.92 8.77 -3.02
N GLN A 23 7.08 8.12 -2.86
CA GLN A 23 7.79 7.49 -3.98
C GLN A 23 7.02 6.29 -4.55
N LEU A 24 6.39 5.48 -3.71
CA LEU A 24 5.54 4.38 -4.17
C LEU A 24 4.38 4.87 -5.04
N ILE A 25 3.74 5.97 -4.65
CA ILE A 25 2.63 6.54 -5.41
C ILE A 25 3.12 7.18 -6.71
N LYS A 26 4.15 8.04 -6.64
CA LYS A 26 4.60 8.85 -7.80
C LYS A 26 5.53 8.12 -8.75
N LEU A 27 6.43 7.28 -8.23
CA LEU A 27 7.48 6.64 -9.03
C LEU A 27 7.24 5.14 -9.25
N GLY A 28 6.48 4.52 -8.36
CA GLY A 28 6.31 3.07 -8.28
C GLY A 28 7.44 2.37 -7.52
N TYR A 29 7.15 1.15 -7.06
CA TYR A 29 8.08 0.35 -6.26
C TYR A 29 9.40 0.06 -6.98
N GLU A 30 9.37 -0.17 -8.30
CA GLU A 30 10.56 -0.53 -9.07
C GLU A 30 11.62 0.58 -9.05
N LYS A 31 11.19 1.84 -9.16
CA LYS A 31 12.07 3.01 -9.17
C LYS A 31 12.46 3.48 -7.75
N MET A 32 11.72 3.11 -6.73
CA MET A 32 12.08 3.37 -5.35
C MET A 32 13.35 2.59 -4.99
N SER A 33 14.31 3.22 -4.34
CA SER A 33 15.58 2.61 -3.93
C SER A 33 16.10 3.26 -2.65
N TYR A 34 17.07 2.64 -1.97
CA TYR A 34 17.72 3.28 -0.83
C TYR A 34 18.41 4.60 -1.20
N THR A 35 18.87 4.74 -2.45
CA THR A 35 19.47 5.97 -2.94
C THR A 35 18.41 7.07 -3.06
N THR A 36 17.29 6.81 -3.74
CA THR A 36 16.22 7.80 -3.89
C THR A 36 15.56 8.16 -2.56
N LEU A 37 15.41 7.18 -1.66
CA LEU A 37 14.92 7.42 -0.30
C LEU A 37 15.89 8.27 0.52
N SER A 38 17.20 8.01 0.42
CA SER A 38 18.24 8.78 1.09
C SER A 38 18.29 10.23 0.63
N GLU A 39 18.23 10.44 -0.68
CA GLU A 39 18.23 11.79 -1.29
C GLU A 39 17.02 12.62 -0.84
N GLN A 40 15.86 12.03 -0.77
CA GLN A 40 14.63 12.75 -0.41
C GLN A 40 14.43 12.89 1.11
N SER A 41 14.82 11.88 1.90
CA SER A 41 14.63 11.88 3.36
C SER A 41 15.76 12.60 4.14
N GLY A 42 16.93 12.75 3.52
CA GLY A 42 18.14 13.19 4.21
C GLY A 42 18.76 12.13 5.15
N ILE A 43 18.20 10.92 5.18
CA ILE A 43 18.74 9.82 5.99
C ILE A 43 19.70 9.00 5.13
N SER A 44 20.89 8.69 5.64
CA SER A 44 21.88 7.92 4.90
C SER A 44 21.35 6.53 4.49
N ARG A 45 21.83 5.99 3.37
CA ARG A 45 21.49 4.63 2.92
C ARG A 45 21.74 3.57 4.00
N THR A 46 22.84 3.70 4.74
CA THR A 46 23.15 2.82 5.88
C THR A 46 22.13 2.97 6.99
N GLY A 47 21.67 4.21 7.28
CA GLY A 47 20.59 4.45 8.24
C GLY A 47 19.28 3.82 7.82
N ILE A 48 18.93 3.90 6.53
CA ILE A 48 17.72 3.26 5.98
C ILE A 48 17.83 1.74 6.07
N SER A 49 18.97 1.16 5.62
CA SER A 49 19.15 -0.30 5.64
C SER A 49 19.27 -0.87 7.06
N HIS A 50 19.65 -0.06 8.04
CA HIS A 50 19.60 -0.47 9.45
C HIS A 50 18.17 -0.74 9.94
N HIS A 51 17.19 0.05 9.48
CA HIS A 51 15.78 -0.12 9.85
C HIS A 51 15.03 -1.08 8.90
N PHE A 52 15.40 -1.10 7.64
CA PHE A 52 14.80 -1.93 6.59
C PHE A 52 15.90 -2.68 5.85
N ALA A 53 16.21 -3.89 6.31
CA ALA A 53 17.33 -4.68 5.78
C ALA A 53 17.11 -5.04 4.30
N LYS A 54 15.87 -5.24 3.88
CA LYS A 54 15.48 -5.51 2.50
C LYS A 54 14.52 -4.43 2.01
N LYS A 55 14.58 -4.09 0.73
CA LYS A 55 13.64 -3.16 0.10
C LYS A 55 12.18 -3.59 0.29
N ALA A 56 11.91 -4.90 0.24
CA ALA A 56 10.57 -5.46 0.45
C ALA A 56 10.02 -5.28 1.88
N ASP A 57 10.86 -4.97 2.86
CA ASP A 57 10.42 -4.69 4.24
C ASP A 57 9.67 -3.36 4.34
N ILE A 58 9.94 -2.42 3.42
CA ILE A 58 9.31 -1.10 3.39
C ILE A 58 7.81 -1.20 3.04
N PRO A 59 7.39 -1.84 1.94
CA PRO A 59 5.96 -2.05 1.67
C PRO A 59 5.22 -2.78 2.79
N ARG A 60 5.85 -3.75 3.42
CA ARG A 60 5.25 -4.46 4.58
C ARG A 60 4.99 -3.50 5.75
N ALA A 61 5.95 -2.64 6.06
CA ALA A 61 5.79 -1.63 7.12
C ALA A 61 4.74 -0.56 6.76
N LEU A 62 4.50 -0.33 5.46
CA LEU A 62 3.51 0.62 4.96
C LEU A 62 2.10 0.07 4.84
N GLN A 63 1.89 -1.24 4.97
CA GLN A 63 0.63 -1.91 4.64
C GLN A 63 -0.59 -1.24 5.28
N GLY A 64 -0.55 -0.92 6.58
CA GLY A 64 -1.66 -0.25 7.25
C GLY A 64 -1.94 1.17 6.70
N ARG A 65 -0.90 1.92 6.32
CA ARG A 65 -1.06 3.25 5.71
C ARG A 65 -1.65 3.15 4.31
N LEU A 66 -1.17 2.22 3.51
CA LEU A 66 -1.65 2.01 2.14
C LEU A 66 -3.10 1.55 2.13
N LEU A 67 -3.47 0.65 3.04
CA LEU A 67 -4.85 0.24 3.23
C LEU A 67 -5.77 1.38 3.63
N LYS A 68 -5.31 2.28 4.51
CA LYS A 68 -6.07 3.45 4.88
C LYS A 68 -6.29 4.37 3.67
N ILE A 69 -5.25 4.63 2.88
CA ILE A 69 -5.35 5.43 1.64
C ILE A 69 -6.38 4.83 0.68
N MET A 70 -6.36 3.50 0.50
CA MET A 70 -7.35 2.81 -0.34
C MET A 70 -8.76 2.89 0.24
N ALA A 71 -8.93 2.61 1.53
CA ALA A 71 -10.22 2.62 2.20
C ALA A 71 -10.89 4.00 2.16
N ASP A 72 -10.11 5.08 2.26
CA ASP A 72 -10.59 6.45 2.16
C ASP A 72 -11.19 6.80 0.77
N LYS A 73 -10.92 5.97 -0.26
CA LYS A 73 -11.49 6.11 -1.62
C LYS A 73 -12.78 5.32 -1.81
N LEU A 74 -13.09 4.40 -0.90
CA LEU A 74 -14.18 3.45 -1.05
C LEU A 74 -15.39 3.83 -0.19
N ASN A 75 -16.57 3.84 -0.80
CA ASN A 75 -17.82 4.07 -0.09
C ASN A 75 -18.33 2.75 0.51
N MET A 76 -18.00 2.52 1.77
CA MET A 76 -18.46 1.35 2.53
C MET A 76 -19.64 1.67 3.46
N SER A 77 -20.22 2.87 3.37
CA SER A 77 -21.33 3.32 4.24
C SER A 77 -22.69 3.22 3.58
N GLY A 78 -22.73 2.94 2.27
CA GLY A 78 -23.94 2.81 1.49
C GLY A 78 -24.37 1.36 1.29
N ASN A 79 -24.71 1.01 0.06
CA ASN A 79 -25.02 -0.36 -0.35
C ASN A 79 -23.87 -0.92 -1.22
N GLU A 80 -23.99 -2.18 -1.65
CA GLU A 80 -22.97 -2.82 -2.46
C GLU A 80 -22.74 -2.12 -3.80
N LYS A 81 -23.78 -1.56 -4.40
CA LYS A 81 -23.65 -0.80 -5.64
C LYS A 81 -22.79 0.45 -5.42
N ASP A 82 -23.04 1.21 -4.35
CA ASP A 82 -22.25 2.39 -4.00
C ASP A 82 -20.78 2.01 -3.74
N PHE A 83 -20.54 0.85 -3.15
CA PHE A 83 -19.20 0.31 -2.94
C PHE A 83 -18.50 0.01 -4.28
N ILE A 84 -19.18 -0.70 -5.20
CA ILE A 84 -18.66 -1.01 -6.53
C ILE A 84 -18.39 0.27 -7.32
N ASP A 85 -19.36 1.17 -7.39
CA ASP A 85 -19.25 2.44 -8.10
C ASP A 85 -18.06 3.28 -7.60
N SER A 86 -17.84 3.32 -6.27
CA SER A 86 -16.69 4.02 -5.69
C SER A 86 -15.34 3.38 -6.04
N TRP A 87 -15.29 2.05 -6.11
CA TRP A 87 -14.10 1.33 -6.52
C TRP A 87 -13.74 1.62 -7.98
N GLU A 88 -14.72 1.55 -8.88
CA GLU A 88 -14.51 1.88 -10.29
C GLU A 88 -14.11 3.35 -10.49
N HIS A 89 -14.70 4.27 -9.72
CA HIS A 89 -14.30 5.67 -9.73
C HIS A 89 -12.85 5.85 -9.27
N ALA A 90 -12.39 5.05 -8.32
CA ALA A 90 -11.02 5.09 -7.80
C ALA A 90 -9.96 4.64 -8.84
N PHE A 91 -10.33 4.07 -9.99
CA PHE A 91 -9.39 3.82 -11.10
C PHE A 91 -8.77 5.12 -11.65
N GLY A 92 -9.42 6.26 -11.46
CA GLY A 92 -8.87 7.57 -11.77
C GLY A 92 -7.90 8.14 -10.71
N ASP A 93 -7.79 7.48 -9.55
CA ASP A 93 -6.92 7.92 -8.45
C ASP A 93 -5.54 7.27 -8.54
N GLU A 94 -4.51 8.12 -8.64
CA GLU A 94 -3.12 7.68 -8.80
C GLU A 94 -2.66 6.80 -7.64
N ALA A 95 -2.99 7.18 -6.40
CA ALA A 95 -2.57 6.45 -5.22
C ALA A 95 -3.25 5.07 -5.14
N PHE A 96 -4.55 5.00 -5.43
CA PHE A 96 -5.29 3.74 -5.46
C PHE A 96 -4.68 2.76 -6.46
N MET A 97 -4.42 3.21 -7.68
CA MET A 97 -3.83 2.37 -8.72
C MET A 97 -2.37 1.99 -8.44
N ALA A 98 -1.57 2.90 -7.86
CA ALA A 98 -0.19 2.60 -7.46
C ALA A 98 -0.13 1.51 -6.38
N ILE A 99 -1.05 1.53 -5.43
CA ILE A 99 -1.12 0.52 -4.36
C ILE A 99 -1.49 -0.85 -4.94
N TRP A 100 -2.43 -0.91 -5.89
CA TRP A 100 -2.76 -2.17 -6.56
C TRP A 100 -1.59 -2.71 -7.42
N ARG A 101 -0.89 -1.84 -8.15
CA ARG A 101 0.36 -2.24 -8.86
C ARG A 101 1.36 -2.87 -7.89
N LEU A 102 1.59 -2.23 -6.74
CA LEU A 102 2.45 -2.76 -5.70
C LEU A 102 1.96 -4.13 -5.21
N ALA A 103 0.66 -4.27 -4.91
CA ALA A 103 0.10 -5.52 -4.40
C ALA A 103 0.31 -6.69 -5.37
N PHE A 104 0.05 -6.48 -6.65
CA PHE A 104 0.28 -7.50 -7.68
C PHE A 104 1.77 -7.81 -7.86
N LEU A 105 2.62 -6.77 -7.90
CA LEU A 105 4.07 -6.93 -8.03
C LEU A 105 4.66 -7.72 -6.87
N MET A 106 4.30 -7.39 -5.64
CA MET A 106 4.76 -8.09 -4.44
C MET A 106 4.33 -9.55 -4.41
N THR A 107 3.15 -9.84 -4.94
CA THR A 107 2.62 -11.21 -5.01
C THR A 107 3.36 -12.05 -6.04
N VAL A 108 3.73 -11.46 -7.19
CA VAL A 108 4.36 -12.19 -8.30
C VAL A 108 5.88 -12.29 -8.12
N CYS A 109 6.53 -11.20 -7.70
CA CYS A 109 8.00 -11.12 -7.67
C CYS A 109 8.61 -11.53 -6.33
N GLU A 110 7.92 -11.28 -5.24
CA GLU A 110 8.38 -11.62 -3.89
C GLU A 110 7.78 -12.97 -3.48
N HIS A 111 8.33 -14.07 -4.01
CA HIS A 111 7.90 -15.43 -3.70
C HIS A 111 7.67 -15.61 -2.19
N HIS A 112 6.47 -16.03 -1.80
CA HIS A 112 6.00 -16.24 -0.42
C HIS A 112 5.50 -15.03 0.36
N THR A 113 5.26 -13.88 -0.29
CA THR A 113 4.62 -12.75 0.40
C THR A 113 3.11 -12.78 0.14
N PRO A 114 2.26 -13.02 1.13
CA PRO A 114 0.80 -13.06 0.97
C PRO A 114 0.20 -11.63 0.88
N TYR A 115 0.95 -10.67 0.31
CA TYR A 115 0.62 -9.25 0.36
C TYR A 115 -0.76 -8.93 -0.24
N LEU A 116 -1.06 -9.48 -1.42
CA LEU A 116 -2.36 -9.32 -2.06
C LEU A 116 -3.48 -9.96 -1.22
N ASN A 117 -3.23 -11.16 -0.70
CA ASN A 117 -4.21 -11.86 0.13
C ASN A 117 -4.49 -11.12 1.45
N GLU A 118 -3.49 -10.52 2.05
CA GLU A 118 -3.64 -9.71 3.26
C GLU A 118 -4.46 -8.44 2.99
N ILE A 119 -4.17 -7.73 1.89
CA ILE A 119 -4.95 -6.56 1.47
C ILE A 119 -6.40 -6.96 1.18
N GLN A 120 -6.61 -8.02 0.40
CA GLN A 120 -7.94 -8.54 0.09
C GLN A 120 -8.73 -8.86 1.36
N THR A 121 -8.15 -9.64 2.28
CA THR A 121 -8.79 -10.05 3.53
C THR A 121 -9.19 -8.85 4.39
N GLN A 122 -8.34 -7.83 4.47
CA GLN A 122 -8.63 -6.64 5.27
C GLN A 122 -9.75 -5.80 4.66
N ILE A 123 -9.74 -5.60 3.33
CA ILE A 123 -10.82 -4.89 2.64
C ILE A 123 -12.14 -5.66 2.79
N GLU A 124 -12.10 -6.98 2.59
CA GLU A 124 -13.27 -7.85 2.73
C GLU A 124 -13.86 -7.79 4.13
N THR A 125 -13.03 -7.86 5.16
CA THR A 125 -13.45 -7.80 6.56
C THR A 125 -14.19 -6.48 6.84
N VAL A 126 -13.62 -5.36 6.44
CA VAL A 126 -14.21 -4.04 6.68
C VAL A 126 -15.49 -3.85 5.85
N ALA A 127 -15.46 -4.19 4.57
CA ALA A 127 -16.61 -4.04 3.68
C ALA A 127 -17.77 -4.94 4.12
N SER A 128 -17.51 -6.21 4.43
CA SER A 128 -18.53 -7.15 4.88
C SER A 128 -19.17 -6.71 6.20
N PHE A 129 -18.38 -6.18 7.12
CA PHE A 129 -18.90 -5.62 8.38
C PHE A 129 -19.79 -4.40 8.14
N LYS A 130 -19.31 -3.42 7.35
CA LYS A 130 -20.04 -2.17 7.11
C LYS A 130 -21.29 -2.35 6.25
N LEU A 131 -21.24 -3.23 5.25
CA LEU A 131 -22.36 -3.51 4.36
C LEU A 131 -23.30 -4.61 4.89
N ASN A 132 -22.96 -5.18 6.04
CA ASN A 132 -23.74 -6.25 6.71
C ASN A 132 -24.03 -7.44 5.78
N LYS A 133 -23.07 -7.82 4.95
CA LYS A 133 -23.13 -8.97 4.03
C LYS A 133 -21.74 -9.40 3.59
N SER A 134 -21.60 -10.67 3.17
CA SER A 134 -20.34 -11.13 2.59
C SER A 134 -20.06 -10.42 1.27
N CYS A 135 -18.88 -9.81 1.14
CA CYS A 135 -18.41 -9.11 -0.04
C CYS A 135 -17.30 -9.87 -0.78
N GLN A 136 -16.99 -11.11 -0.39
CA GLN A 136 -15.87 -11.88 -0.94
C GLN A 136 -15.87 -11.92 -2.46
N ARG A 137 -16.95 -12.43 -3.07
CA ARG A 137 -17.03 -12.56 -4.54
C ARG A 137 -16.98 -11.22 -5.25
N THR A 138 -17.59 -10.20 -4.68
CA THR A 138 -17.58 -8.83 -5.22
C THR A 138 -16.15 -8.30 -5.24
N ILE A 139 -15.40 -8.50 -4.16
CA ILE A 139 -14.01 -8.03 -4.05
C ILE A 139 -13.09 -8.84 -4.97
N GLU A 140 -13.23 -10.16 -5.05
CA GLU A 140 -12.48 -11.00 -6.00
C GLU A 140 -12.68 -10.53 -7.45
N TRP A 141 -13.93 -10.24 -7.83
CA TRP A 141 -14.26 -9.69 -9.15
C TRP A 141 -13.64 -8.29 -9.35
N LEU A 142 -13.76 -7.39 -8.39
CA LEU A 142 -13.19 -6.04 -8.46
C LEU A 142 -11.66 -6.06 -8.56
N ILE A 143 -10.98 -6.96 -7.86
CA ILE A 143 -9.53 -7.17 -7.99
C ILE A 143 -9.18 -7.60 -9.42
N GLY A 144 -9.95 -8.52 -10.00
CA GLY A 144 -9.76 -8.94 -11.39
C GLY A 144 -9.95 -7.79 -12.38
N VAL A 145 -10.99 -6.97 -12.21
CA VAL A 145 -11.22 -5.77 -13.05
C VAL A 145 -10.09 -4.76 -12.86
N THR A 146 -9.60 -4.57 -11.63
CA THR A 146 -8.47 -3.69 -11.34
C THR A 146 -7.21 -4.13 -12.07
N LEU A 147 -6.88 -5.42 -12.04
CA LEU A 147 -5.73 -5.97 -12.77
C LEU A 147 -5.83 -5.69 -14.28
N LEU A 148 -7.01 -5.88 -14.88
CA LEU A 148 -7.24 -5.57 -16.28
C LEU A 148 -7.13 -4.07 -16.59
N SER A 149 -7.51 -3.21 -15.66
CA SER A 149 -7.41 -1.74 -15.80
C SER A 149 -5.96 -1.25 -15.76
N LEU A 150 -5.07 -1.94 -15.03
CA LEU A 150 -3.64 -1.62 -15.00
C LEU A 150 -2.93 -1.81 -16.35
N GLN A 151 -3.48 -2.62 -17.25
CA GLN A 151 -2.90 -2.84 -18.59
C GLN A 151 -3.14 -1.66 -19.54
N LYS A 152 -4.09 -0.77 -19.20
CA LYS A 152 -4.49 0.36 -20.05
C LYS A 152 -3.81 1.67 -19.66
N SER A 153 -3.01 1.65 -18.59
CA SER A 153 -2.25 2.79 -18.04
C SER A 153 -0.79 2.68 -18.42
#